data_9a473b8d9e744eff2eb7e70aee11e39c
#
_entry.id   9a473b8d9e744eff2eb7e70aee11e39c
#
_cell.length_a   1.000
_cell.length_b   1.000
_cell.length_c   1.000
_cell.angle_alpha   90.00
_cell.angle_beta   90.00
_cell.angle_gamma   90.00
#
_symmetry.space_group_name_H-M   'P 1'
#
loop_
_entity.id
_entity.type
_entity.pdbx_description
1 polymer ?
#
loop_
_entity_poly.entity_id
_entity_poly.type
_entity_poly.pdbx_seq_one_letter_code
_entity_poly.pdbx_strand_id
1 'polypeptide(L)'
;CCSSAASDVYKRQMSQAPFERKVLPIASIEANEEKKKIWDYIYEPSSKEILDRLLKRYIETQIYQAVIENNACEQAAKMIAMKNASENAEEIINDLQLLYNNARQASITQELSEIVGGAAAI
;
A
#
# COMPACT_ATOMS: atom_id res chain seq x y z
N CYS A 1 4.83 -7.29 -20.82
CA CYS A 1 4.88 -7.72 -19.42
C CYS A 1 3.98 -6.81 -18.60
N CYS A 2 2.77 -7.25 -18.32
CA CYS A 2 1.93 -6.55 -17.36
C CYS A 2 2.27 -7.12 -15.97
N SER A 3 3.02 -6.36 -15.21
CA SER A 3 3.21 -6.65 -13.80
C SER A 3 1.93 -6.28 -13.07
N SER A 4 1.23 -7.24 -12.54
CA SER A 4 0.10 -6.99 -11.67
C SER A 4 0.54 -7.18 -10.22
N ALA A 5 0.72 -6.09 -9.53
CA ALA A 5 1.21 -6.06 -8.14
C ALA A 5 0.12 -6.29 -7.09
N ALA A 6 -0.98 -6.94 -7.42
CA ALA A 6 -2.18 -6.60 -6.69
C ALA A 6 -2.91 -7.71 -5.94
N SER A 7 -2.60 -8.96 -6.14
CA SER A 7 -3.40 -10.00 -5.48
C SER A 7 -3.09 -10.18 -3.98
N ASP A 8 -1.92 -9.74 -3.52
CA ASP A 8 -1.52 -9.89 -2.12
C ASP A 8 -1.79 -8.67 -1.21
N VAL A 9 -2.10 -7.52 -1.78
CA VAL A 9 -2.36 -6.30 -1.00
C VAL A 9 -3.62 -6.41 -0.14
N TYR A 10 -4.59 -7.19 -0.56
CA TYR A 10 -5.81 -7.41 0.22
C TYR A 10 -5.62 -8.29 1.45
N LYS A 11 -4.61 -9.14 1.47
CA LYS A 11 -4.32 -10.03 2.62
C LYS A 11 -3.33 -9.42 3.62
N ARG A 12 -2.48 -8.48 3.20
CA ARG A 12 -1.51 -7.80 4.05
C ARG A 12 -1.42 -6.33 3.68
N GLN A 13 -2.28 -5.52 4.25
CA GLN A 13 -2.30 -4.06 4.05
C GLN A 13 -0.96 -3.34 4.34
N MET A 14 -0.01 -4.03 4.95
CA MET A 14 1.26 -3.47 5.42
C MET A 14 2.48 -3.94 4.62
N SER A 15 2.35 -4.88 3.68
CA SER A 15 3.47 -5.42 2.92
C SER A 15 3.20 -5.30 1.42
N GLN A 16 4.01 -4.49 0.74
CA GLN A 16 3.96 -4.31 -0.71
C GLN A 16 5.02 -5.20 -1.34
N ALA A 17 4.60 -6.26 -2.01
CA ALA A 17 5.47 -7.10 -2.80
C ALA A 17 5.04 -7.06 -4.27
N PRO A 18 5.94 -6.75 -5.21
CA PRO A 18 5.62 -6.82 -6.63
C PRO A 18 5.37 -8.28 -7.02
N PHE A 19 4.29 -8.52 -7.73
CA PHE A 19 3.93 -9.85 -8.23
C PHE A 19 3.78 -9.83 -9.74
N GLU A 20 4.40 -10.78 -10.41
CA GLU A 20 4.27 -10.95 -11.86
C GLU A 20 3.32 -12.11 -12.16
N ARG A 21 2.31 -11.83 -12.97
CA ARG A 21 1.38 -12.84 -13.45
C ARG A 21 1.47 -12.98 -14.96
N LYS A 22 1.79 -14.19 -15.41
CA LYS A 22 1.81 -14.51 -16.82
C LYS A 22 0.37 -14.71 -17.32
N VAL A 23 -0.08 -13.83 -18.21
CA VAL A 23 -1.44 -13.89 -18.77
C VAL A 23 -1.53 -14.83 -19.97
N LEU A 24 -0.45 -14.90 -20.75
CA LEU A 24 -0.35 -15.75 -21.95
C LEU A 24 0.97 -16.55 -21.95
N PRO A 25 0.99 -17.85 -22.31
CA PRO A 25 -0.19 -18.67 -22.63
C PRO A 25 -1.07 -18.94 -21.42
N ILE A 26 -2.36 -19.11 -21.64
CA ILE A 26 -3.29 -19.51 -20.58
C ILE A 26 -2.84 -20.90 -20.11
N ALA A 27 -2.41 -21.00 -18.86
CA ALA A 27 -2.04 -22.30 -18.30
C ALA A 27 -3.25 -23.21 -18.36
N SER A 28 -3.10 -24.36 -19.02
CA SER A 28 -4.09 -25.41 -18.96
C SER A 28 -4.20 -25.80 -17.48
N ILE A 29 -5.38 -25.65 -16.91
CA ILE A 29 -5.68 -26.20 -15.60
C ILE A 29 -5.45 -27.71 -15.77
N GLU A 30 -4.38 -28.24 -15.17
CA GLU A 30 -4.24 -29.68 -15.06
C GLU A 30 -5.52 -30.17 -14.40
N ALA A 31 -6.34 -30.83 -15.21
CA ALA A 31 -7.59 -31.40 -14.75
C ALA A 31 -7.22 -32.47 -13.72
N ASN A 32 -7.23 -32.10 -12.44
CA ASN A 32 -7.25 -33.10 -11.38
C ASN A 32 -8.37 -34.07 -11.71
N GLU A 33 -8.01 -35.33 -11.87
CA GLU A 33 -8.84 -36.42 -12.36
C GLU A 33 -10.01 -36.80 -11.42
N GLU A 34 -10.48 -35.92 -10.61
CA GLU A 34 -11.80 -36.09 -10.06
C GLU A 34 -12.81 -35.71 -11.13
N LYS A 35 -13.28 -36.71 -11.86
CA LYS A 35 -14.40 -36.66 -12.78
C LYS A 35 -15.66 -36.13 -12.06
N LYS A 36 -15.68 -34.86 -11.72
CA LYS A 36 -16.93 -34.18 -11.42
C LYS A 36 -17.76 -34.29 -12.68
N LYS A 37 -18.97 -34.86 -12.55
CA LYS A 37 -19.99 -34.91 -13.60
C LYS A 37 -19.98 -33.60 -14.37
N ILE A 38 -19.39 -33.62 -15.56
CA ILE A 38 -19.42 -32.50 -16.47
C ILE A 38 -20.85 -32.41 -16.95
N TRP A 39 -21.54 -31.37 -16.46
CA TRP A 39 -22.88 -31.06 -16.96
C TRP A 39 -22.72 -30.67 -18.41
N ASP A 40 -23.47 -31.32 -19.30
CA ASP A 40 -23.45 -31.01 -20.72
C ASP A 40 -24.26 -29.73 -20.93
N TYR A 41 -23.59 -28.65 -21.26
CA TYR A 41 -24.21 -27.36 -21.51
C TYR A 41 -24.59 -27.24 -22.98
N ILE A 42 -25.80 -26.73 -23.23
CA ILE A 42 -26.24 -26.40 -24.60
C ILE A 42 -25.62 -25.04 -24.97
N TYR A 43 -24.82 -25.06 -26.04
CA TYR A 43 -24.17 -23.86 -26.55
C TYR A 43 -24.86 -23.34 -27.80
N GLU A 44 -25.24 -22.06 -27.78
CA GLU A 44 -25.79 -21.35 -28.93
C GLU A 44 -24.96 -20.10 -29.24
N PRO A 45 -24.47 -19.86 -30.49
CA PRO A 45 -24.68 -20.65 -31.71
C PRO A 45 -23.68 -21.83 -31.85
N SER A 46 -22.44 -21.74 -31.29
CA SER A 46 -21.49 -22.85 -31.25
C SER A 46 -20.50 -22.67 -30.08
N SER A 47 -20.02 -23.80 -29.55
CA SER A 47 -19.07 -23.75 -28.43
C SER A 47 -17.75 -23.03 -28.80
N LYS A 48 -17.31 -23.11 -30.05
CA LYS A 48 -16.07 -22.47 -30.54
C LYS A 48 -16.19 -20.94 -30.58
N GLU A 49 -17.28 -20.41 -31.12
CA GLU A 49 -17.50 -18.97 -31.16
C GLU A 49 -17.66 -18.35 -29.78
N ILE A 50 -18.35 -19.06 -28.88
CA ILE A 50 -18.50 -18.61 -27.50
C ILE A 50 -17.15 -18.60 -26.79
N LEU A 51 -16.33 -19.64 -27.00
CA LEU A 51 -15.01 -19.73 -26.41
C LEU A 51 -14.10 -18.60 -26.88
N ASP A 52 -14.08 -18.30 -28.18
CA ASP A 52 -13.28 -17.21 -28.72
C ASP A 52 -13.66 -15.84 -28.15
N ARG A 53 -14.95 -15.58 -27.97
CA ARG A 53 -15.43 -14.34 -27.34
C ARG A 53 -15.10 -14.30 -25.86
N LEU A 54 -15.25 -15.42 -25.15
CA LEU A 54 -14.95 -15.55 -23.73
C LEU A 54 -13.45 -15.35 -23.45
N LEU A 55 -12.58 -15.94 -24.25
CA LEU A 55 -11.12 -15.80 -24.10
C LEU A 55 -10.67 -14.35 -24.28
N LYS A 56 -11.20 -13.65 -25.29
CA LYS A 56 -10.91 -12.22 -25.47
C LYS A 56 -11.33 -11.41 -24.24
N ARG A 57 -12.58 -11.60 -23.80
CA ARG A 57 -13.11 -10.88 -22.65
C ARG A 57 -12.37 -11.23 -21.35
N TYR A 58 -11.94 -12.46 -21.21
CA TYR A 58 -11.13 -12.89 -20.05
C TYR A 58 -9.81 -12.13 -20.00
N ILE A 59 -9.10 -12.02 -21.12
CA ILE A 59 -7.83 -11.27 -21.19
C ILE A 59 -8.06 -9.78 -20.90
N GLU A 60 -9.07 -9.17 -21.52
CA GLU A 60 -9.45 -7.77 -21.27
C GLU A 60 -9.74 -7.52 -19.79
N THR A 61 -10.51 -8.41 -19.17
CA THR A 61 -10.86 -8.32 -17.76
C THR A 61 -9.63 -8.46 -16.87
N GLN A 62 -8.70 -9.37 -17.17
CA GLN A 62 -7.47 -9.55 -16.42
C GLN A 62 -6.57 -8.30 -16.49
N ILE A 63 -6.46 -7.69 -17.67
CA ILE A 63 -5.68 -6.45 -17.84
C ILE A 63 -6.34 -5.31 -17.07
N TYR A 64 -7.65 -5.16 -17.21
CA TYR A 64 -8.40 -4.12 -16.52
C TYR A 64 -8.29 -4.25 -14.99
N GLN A 65 -8.43 -5.46 -14.49
CA GLN A 65 -8.25 -5.75 -13.07
C GLN A 65 -6.84 -5.38 -12.61
N ALA A 66 -5.80 -5.75 -13.35
CA ALA A 66 -4.43 -5.43 -13.01
C ALA A 66 -4.19 -3.90 -12.90
N VAL A 67 -4.80 -3.12 -13.79
CA VAL A 67 -4.69 -1.65 -13.75
C VAL A 67 -5.37 -1.06 -12.51
N ILE A 68 -6.59 -1.53 -12.20
CA ILE A 68 -7.32 -1.06 -11.00
C ILE A 68 -6.55 -1.43 -9.73
N GLU A 69 -6.08 -2.66 -9.65
CA GLU A 69 -5.32 -3.14 -8.52
C GLU A 69 -4.03 -2.32 -8.33
N ASN A 70 -3.29 -2.03 -9.41
CA ASN A 70 -2.10 -1.19 -9.34
C ASN A 70 -2.42 0.22 -8.82
N ASN A 71 -3.51 0.81 -9.28
CA ASN A 71 -3.94 2.13 -8.83
C ASN A 71 -4.33 2.13 -7.34
N ALA A 72 -5.05 1.10 -6.90
CA ALA A 72 -5.38 0.91 -5.48
C ALA A 72 -4.13 0.73 -4.61
N CYS A 73 -3.14 -0.02 -5.08
CA CYS A 73 -1.86 -0.21 -4.40
C CYS A 73 -1.08 1.10 -4.28
N GLU A 74 -1.06 1.91 -5.33
CA GLU A 74 -0.42 3.22 -5.29
C GLU A 74 -1.04 4.14 -4.23
N GLN A 75 -2.37 4.18 -4.15
CA GLN A 75 -3.06 4.97 -3.14
C GLN A 75 -2.80 4.43 -1.71
N ALA A 76 -2.80 3.12 -1.54
CA ALA A 76 -2.47 2.49 -0.26
C ALA A 76 -1.03 2.81 0.17
N ALA A 77 -0.07 2.76 -0.77
CA ALA A 77 1.32 3.12 -0.51
C ALA A 77 1.47 4.57 -0.06
N LYS A 78 0.80 5.50 -0.74
CA LYS A 78 0.77 6.92 -0.36
C LYS A 78 0.20 7.12 1.04
N MET A 79 -0.89 6.42 1.37
CA MET A 79 -1.50 6.50 2.69
C MET A 79 -0.55 6.03 3.80
N ILE A 80 0.13 4.91 3.60
CA ILE A 80 1.11 4.38 4.58
C ILE A 80 2.29 5.34 4.72
N ALA A 81 2.83 5.84 3.60
CA ALA A 81 3.94 6.80 3.62
C ALA A 81 3.58 8.09 4.37
N MET A 82 2.37 8.63 4.13
CA MET A 82 1.90 9.83 4.82
C MET A 82 1.64 9.57 6.30
N LYS A 83 1.15 8.39 6.67
CA LYS A 83 1.01 8.01 8.07
C LYS A 83 2.36 8.00 8.79
N ASN A 84 3.35 7.32 8.21
CA ASN A 84 4.70 7.27 8.79
C ASN A 84 5.34 8.67 8.86
N ALA A 85 5.12 9.50 7.84
CA ALA A 85 5.59 10.88 7.85
C ALA A 85 4.95 11.71 8.98
N SER A 86 3.66 11.51 9.25
CA SER A 86 2.97 12.19 10.34
C SER A 86 3.48 11.74 11.71
N GLU A 87 3.71 10.45 11.88
CA GLU A 87 4.27 9.89 13.13
C GLU A 87 5.69 10.43 13.37
N ASN A 88 6.55 10.46 12.35
CA ASN A 88 7.89 11.05 12.45
C ASN A 88 7.85 12.56 12.75
N ALA A 89 6.90 13.28 12.14
CA ALA A 89 6.73 14.71 12.40
C ALA A 89 6.30 14.98 13.85
N GLU A 90 5.42 14.15 14.42
CA GLU A 90 5.01 14.25 15.82
C GLU A 90 6.18 14.01 16.78
N GLU A 91 7.03 13.04 16.50
CA GLU A 91 8.26 12.79 17.26
C GLU A 91 9.19 14.01 17.25
N ILE A 92 9.45 14.58 16.07
CA ILE A 92 10.29 15.79 15.94
C ILE A 92 9.69 16.99 16.70
N ILE A 93 8.37 17.16 16.66
CA ILE A 93 7.69 18.23 17.41
C ILE A 93 7.89 18.06 18.91
N ASN A 94 7.77 16.85 19.43
CA ASN A 94 7.97 16.54 20.83
C ASN A 94 9.42 16.84 21.26
N ASP A 95 10.39 16.45 20.45
CA ASP A 95 11.81 16.72 20.70
C ASP A 95 12.11 18.23 20.70
N LEU A 96 11.55 18.96 19.75
CA LEU A 96 11.71 20.41 19.67
C LEU A 96 11.04 21.12 20.84
N GLN A 97 9.88 20.65 21.32
CA GLN A 97 9.23 21.18 22.51
C GLN A 97 10.08 20.99 23.77
N LEU A 98 10.71 19.83 23.89
CA LEU A 98 11.62 19.54 24.99
C LEU A 98 12.85 20.46 24.96
N LEU A 99 13.49 20.62 23.78
CA LEU A 99 14.58 21.55 23.58
C LEU A 99 14.20 23.00 23.90
N TYR A 100 13.04 23.42 23.41
CA TYR A 100 12.52 24.78 23.69
C TYR A 100 12.30 25.00 25.17
N ASN A 101 11.68 24.06 25.88
CA ASN A 101 11.46 24.18 27.32
C ASN A 101 12.77 24.22 28.10
N ASN A 102 13.77 23.42 27.72
CA ASN A 102 15.08 23.45 28.33
C ASN A 102 15.80 24.78 28.10
N ALA A 103 15.78 25.30 26.86
CA ALA A 103 16.37 26.58 26.52
C ALA A 103 15.69 27.73 27.28
N ARG A 104 14.36 27.72 27.35
CA ARG A 104 13.59 28.71 28.10
C ARG A 104 13.94 28.69 29.58
N GLN A 105 14.01 27.50 30.21
CA GLN A 105 14.41 27.39 31.62
C GLN A 105 15.84 27.88 31.85
N ALA A 106 16.77 27.57 30.97
CA ALA A 106 18.15 28.06 31.05
C ALA A 106 18.22 29.59 30.95
N SER A 107 17.47 30.21 30.05
CA SER A 107 17.39 31.68 29.92
C SER A 107 16.82 32.32 31.16
N ILE A 108 15.70 31.80 31.69
CA ILE A 108 15.10 32.33 32.93
C ILE A 108 16.06 32.17 34.13
N THR A 109 16.75 31.04 34.23
CA THR A 109 17.71 30.81 35.33
C THR A 109 18.90 31.77 35.20
N GLN A 110 19.38 32.04 34.00
CA GLN A 110 20.44 33.01 33.77
C GLN A 110 20.01 34.43 34.18
N GLU A 111 18.84 34.88 33.73
CA GLU A 111 18.30 36.20 34.12
C GLU A 111 18.13 36.35 35.61
N LEU A 112 17.61 35.30 36.30
CA LEU A 112 17.51 35.28 37.74
C LEU A 112 18.88 35.37 38.44
N SER A 113 19.89 34.65 37.92
CA SER A 113 21.26 34.68 38.46
C SER A 113 21.91 36.06 38.29
N GLU A 114 21.64 36.72 37.18
CA GLU A 114 22.15 38.08 36.92
C GLU A 114 21.49 39.10 37.85
N ILE A 115 20.16 38.98 38.12
CA ILE A 115 19.44 39.86 39.07
C ILE A 115 19.95 39.66 40.49
N VAL A 116 20.11 38.37 40.91
CA VAL A 116 20.58 38.07 42.28
C VAL A 116 22.05 38.51 42.45
N GLY A 117 22.91 38.27 41.42
CA GLY A 117 24.28 38.73 41.42
C GLY A 117 24.41 40.26 41.47
N GLY A 118 23.57 40.97 40.77
CA GLY A 118 23.48 42.42 40.82
C GLY A 118 23.01 42.98 42.17
N ALA A 119 22.05 42.31 42.79
CA ALA A 119 21.58 42.70 44.13
C ALA A 119 22.58 42.40 45.27
N ALA A 120 23.49 41.41 45.07
CA ALA A 120 24.55 41.11 46.04
C ALA A 120 25.80 42.03 45.91
N ALA A 121 25.85 42.85 44.87
CA ALA A 121 26.96 43.76 44.56
C ALA A 121 26.70 45.20 45.03
N ILE A 122 25.52 45.46 45.63
CA ILE A 122 25.16 46.71 46.26
C ILE A 122 25.19 46.52 47.80
#